data_18cad1ead7dfc89502d2093f8e4ace1c
#
_entry.id   18cad1ead7dfc89502d2093f8e4ace1c
#
_cell.length_a   1.000
_cell.length_b   1.000
_cell.length_c   1.000
_cell.angle_alpha   90.00
_cell.angle_beta   90.00
_cell.angle_gamma   90.00
#
_symmetry.space_group_name_H-M   'P 1'
#
loop_
_entity.id
_entity.type
_entity.pdbx_description
1 polymer ?
#
loop_
_entity_poly.entity_id
_entity_poly.type
_entity_poly.pdbx_seq_one_letter_code
_entity_poly.pdbx_strand_id
1 'polypeptide(L)'
;MSNALKKKPTVAGIDYSLNGPCICVFQGEGEFDYKQCSFYFLTNTKSIAKTFMYRFHGELFNGFDHECQRYESISDWAINKVTGCDYVGLEGYAYGASGNSIFQIAENCGLLKYKMWEIRIPVEVIPPTKVKKEATGKGNASKHLMVD
;
A
#
# COMPACT_ATOMS: atom_id res chain seq x y z
N MET A 1 18.76 28.74 21.35
CA MET A 1 18.86 27.40 20.74
C MET A 1 17.45 26.96 20.38
N SER A 2 17.09 27.01 19.09
CA SER A 2 15.74 26.63 18.66
C SER A 2 15.62 25.11 18.77
N ASN A 3 14.73 24.62 19.64
CA ASN A 3 14.21 23.27 19.57
C ASN A 3 13.44 23.15 18.25
N ALA A 4 14.13 22.78 17.18
CA ALA A 4 13.47 22.34 15.97
C ALA A 4 12.64 21.10 16.37
N LEU A 5 11.33 21.26 16.42
CA LEU A 5 10.39 20.16 16.62
C LEU A 5 10.75 19.08 15.59
N LYS A 6 11.29 17.94 16.05
CA LYS A 6 11.59 16.81 15.18
C LYS A 6 10.27 16.43 14.50
N LYS A 7 10.24 16.60 13.18
CA LYS A 7 9.10 16.16 12.38
C LYS A 7 8.81 14.69 12.70
N LYS A 8 7.57 14.35 12.97
CA LYS A 8 7.14 12.98 13.19
C LYS A 8 7.38 12.17 11.91
N PRO A 9 8.00 10.98 11.99
CA PRO A 9 8.17 10.14 10.82
C PRO A 9 6.80 9.71 10.27
N THR A 10 6.66 9.74 8.96
CA THR A 10 5.48 9.23 8.25
C THR A 10 5.89 8.01 7.47
N VAL A 11 5.26 6.88 7.75
CA VAL A 11 5.56 5.59 7.14
C VAL A 11 4.32 5.05 6.45
N ALA A 12 4.48 4.50 5.26
CA ALA A 12 3.39 3.83 4.56
C ALA A 12 3.69 2.34 4.37
N GLY A 13 2.65 1.53 4.50
CA GLY A 13 2.63 0.12 4.10
C GLY A 13 1.69 -0.07 2.93
N ILE A 14 2.12 -0.79 1.89
CA ILE A 14 1.34 -1.00 0.67
C ILE A 14 1.16 -2.49 0.42
N ASP A 15 -0.10 -2.93 0.37
CA ASP A 15 -0.53 -4.15 -0.33
C ASP A 15 -0.97 -3.74 -1.74
N TYR A 16 -0.12 -4.01 -2.74
CA TYR A 16 -0.28 -3.48 -4.09
C TYR A 16 -0.79 -4.54 -5.06
N SER A 17 -2.10 -4.52 -5.28
CA SER A 17 -2.76 -5.45 -6.20
C SER A 17 -3.49 -4.73 -7.33
N LEU A 18 -3.80 -5.46 -8.41
CA LEU A 18 -4.57 -4.95 -9.55
C LEU A 18 -6.05 -4.73 -9.23
N ASN A 19 -6.61 -5.44 -8.25
CA ASN A 19 -8.06 -5.49 -8.02
C ASN A 19 -8.51 -4.86 -6.71
N GLY A 20 -7.60 -4.55 -5.81
CA GLY A 20 -7.92 -3.97 -4.52
C GLY A 20 -6.66 -3.56 -3.77
N PRO A 21 -5.86 -2.62 -4.31
CA PRO A 21 -4.69 -2.12 -3.61
C PRO A 21 -5.13 -1.36 -2.37
N CYS A 22 -4.36 -1.53 -1.29
CA CYS A 22 -4.56 -0.84 -0.04
C CYS A 22 -3.26 -0.22 0.46
N ILE A 23 -3.37 0.98 1.01
CA ILE A 23 -2.25 1.71 1.60
C ILE A 23 -2.63 2.11 3.01
N CYS A 24 -1.78 1.75 3.97
CA CYS A 24 -1.86 2.23 5.34
C CYS A 24 -0.78 3.29 5.55
N VAL A 25 -1.15 4.48 5.99
CA VAL A 25 -0.20 5.55 6.33
C VAL A 25 -0.25 5.77 7.82
N PHE A 26 0.89 5.59 8.48
CA PHE A 26 1.10 5.84 9.90
C PHE A 26 1.90 7.13 10.08
N GLN A 27 1.39 8.02 10.94
CA GLN A 27 2.06 9.25 11.32
C GLN A 27 2.05 9.36 12.84
N GLY A 28 3.12 8.94 13.49
CA GLY A 28 3.18 8.91 14.93
C GLY A 28 4.58 8.91 15.49
N GLU A 29 4.68 9.08 16.81
CA GLU A 29 5.93 8.92 17.57
C GLU A 29 5.85 7.63 18.39
N GLY A 30 6.97 6.90 18.45
CA GLY A 30 7.07 5.70 19.27
C GLY A 30 6.56 4.45 18.58
N GLU A 31 5.90 3.59 19.35
CA GLU A 31 5.37 2.33 18.85
C GLU A 31 4.20 2.51 17.90
N PHE A 32 4.01 1.54 16.99
CA PHE A 32 2.91 1.53 16.05
C PHE A 32 1.56 1.53 16.80
N ASP A 33 0.69 2.48 16.44
CA ASP A 33 -0.68 2.56 16.94
C ASP A 33 -1.65 2.60 15.73
N TYR A 34 -2.45 1.57 15.61
CA TYR A 34 -3.48 1.46 14.58
C TYR A 34 -4.42 2.66 14.53
N LYS A 35 -4.69 3.32 15.68
CA LYS A 35 -5.55 4.50 15.75
C LYS A 35 -4.95 5.72 15.08
N GLN A 36 -3.64 5.74 14.86
CA GLN A 36 -2.91 6.81 14.18
C GLN A 36 -2.69 6.52 12.68
N CYS A 37 -3.30 5.45 12.17
CA CYS A 37 -3.22 5.09 10.75
C CYS A 37 -4.40 5.68 9.97
N SER A 38 -4.12 6.06 8.71
CA SER A 38 -5.12 6.29 7.68
C SER A 38 -5.02 5.19 6.62
N PHE A 39 -6.15 4.71 6.15
CA PHE A 39 -6.23 3.62 5.18
C PHE A 39 -6.86 4.13 3.89
N TYR A 40 -6.19 3.88 2.77
CA TYR A 40 -6.64 4.23 1.43
C TYR A 40 -6.77 2.97 0.60
N PHE A 41 -7.82 2.84 -0.20
CA PHE A 41 -8.02 1.66 -1.04
C PHE A 41 -8.81 1.98 -2.30
N LEU A 42 -8.53 1.24 -3.36
CA LEU A 42 -9.32 1.26 -4.60
C LEU A 42 -10.28 0.07 -4.60
N THR A 43 -11.49 0.32 -5.11
CA THR A 43 -12.53 -0.71 -5.23
C THR A 43 -13.39 -0.49 -6.47
N ASN A 44 -13.99 -1.55 -6.99
CA ASN A 44 -15.02 -1.47 -8.03
C ASN A 44 -16.44 -1.31 -7.46
N THR A 45 -16.60 -1.39 -6.15
CA THR A 45 -17.89 -1.38 -5.47
C THR A 45 -18.25 0.03 -5.01
N LYS A 46 -19.22 0.66 -5.68
CA LYS A 46 -19.63 2.05 -5.40
C LYS A 46 -20.06 2.29 -3.94
N SER A 47 -20.73 1.33 -3.31
CA SER A 47 -21.13 1.45 -1.90
C SER A 47 -19.94 1.47 -0.95
N ILE A 48 -18.90 0.69 -1.24
CA ILE A 48 -17.66 0.64 -0.45
C ILE A 48 -16.83 1.92 -0.66
N ALA A 49 -16.72 2.40 -1.89
CA ALA A 49 -16.01 3.65 -2.20
C ALA A 49 -16.65 4.87 -1.52
N LYS A 50 -17.95 4.84 -1.25
CA LYS A 50 -18.68 5.91 -0.56
C LYS A 50 -18.59 5.82 0.96
N THR A 51 -18.03 4.75 1.52
CA THR A 51 -17.90 4.58 2.97
C THR A 51 -16.78 5.49 3.47
N PHE A 52 -17.14 6.70 3.83
CA PHE A 52 -16.25 7.65 4.49
C PHE A 52 -16.33 7.41 6.00
N MET A 53 -15.50 6.52 6.50
CA MET A 53 -15.26 6.40 7.93
C MET A 53 -13.95 7.12 8.24
N TYR A 54 -13.94 7.90 9.28
CA TYR A 54 -12.88 8.81 9.77
C TYR A 54 -11.42 8.53 9.36
N ARG A 55 -11.03 7.25 9.16
CA ARG A 55 -9.67 6.84 8.78
C ARG A 55 -9.61 5.95 7.53
N PHE A 56 -10.75 5.62 6.95
CA PHE A 56 -10.85 4.74 5.79
C PHE A 56 -11.36 5.54 4.59
N HIS A 57 -10.56 5.55 3.52
CA HIS A 57 -10.80 6.35 2.33
C HIS A 57 -10.85 5.44 1.10
N GLY A 58 -12.05 5.08 0.69
CA GLY A 58 -12.28 4.29 -0.50
C GLY A 58 -12.45 5.17 -1.74
N GLU A 59 -11.85 4.76 -2.85
CA GLU A 59 -11.98 5.39 -4.15
C GLU A 59 -12.33 4.35 -5.21
N LEU A 60 -13.05 4.75 -6.25
CA LEU A 60 -13.31 3.87 -7.40
C LEU A 60 -12.10 3.80 -8.32
N PHE A 61 -11.88 2.62 -8.89
CA PHE A 61 -10.97 2.51 -10.03
C PHE A 61 -11.44 3.39 -11.19
N ASN A 62 -10.49 4.01 -11.88
CA ASN A 62 -10.75 4.63 -13.16
C ASN A 62 -10.98 3.55 -14.23
N GLY A 63 -11.84 3.83 -15.21
CA GLY A 63 -11.94 3.02 -16.41
C GLY A 63 -10.62 3.04 -17.20
N PHE A 64 -10.35 1.98 -17.95
CA PHE A 64 -9.17 1.88 -18.81
C PHE A 64 -9.53 1.12 -20.09
N ASP A 65 -8.89 1.52 -21.19
CA ASP A 65 -8.98 0.84 -22.49
C ASP A 65 -7.74 -0.01 -22.79
N HIS A 66 -6.66 0.21 -22.04
CA HIS A 66 -5.39 -0.48 -22.18
C HIS A 66 -4.75 -0.76 -20.81
N GLU A 67 -4.09 -1.91 -20.67
CA GLU A 67 -3.46 -2.31 -19.39
C GLU A 67 -2.46 -1.27 -18.86
N CYS A 68 -1.71 -0.59 -19.74
CA CYS A 68 -0.80 0.45 -19.30
C CYS A 68 -1.52 1.64 -18.64
N GLN A 69 -2.71 2.01 -19.11
CA GLN A 69 -3.54 3.05 -18.46
C GLN A 69 -3.99 2.60 -17.07
N ARG A 70 -4.31 1.32 -16.92
CA ARG A 70 -4.64 0.73 -15.63
C ARG A 70 -3.47 0.85 -14.67
N TYR A 71 -2.26 0.43 -15.09
CA TYR A 71 -1.07 0.49 -14.26
C TYR A 71 -0.69 1.93 -13.92
N GLU A 72 -0.78 2.85 -14.87
CA GLU A 72 -0.55 4.28 -14.67
C GLU A 72 -1.51 4.82 -13.61
N SER A 73 -2.82 4.59 -13.78
CA SER A 73 -3.85 5.08 -12.87
C SER A 73 -3.67 4.57 -11.43
N ILE A 74 -3.40 3.26 -11.26
CA ILE A 74 -3.19 2.68 -9.93
C ILE A 74 -1.90 3.21 -9.30
N SER A 75 -0.82 3.31 -10.09
CA SER A 75 0.46 3.80 -9.58
C SER A 75 0.41 5.29 -9.23
N ASP A 76 -0.26 6.13 -10.02
CA ASP A 76 -0.44 7.55 -9.71
C ASP A 76 -1.27 7.74 -8.44
N TRP A 77 -2.34 6.96 -8.30
CA TRP A 77 -3.10 6.94 -7.06
C TRP A 77 -2.21 6.60 -5.86
N ALA A 78 -1.41 5.54 -5.94
CA ALA A 78 -0.52 5.12 -4.87
C ALA A 78 0.53 6.19 -4.55
N ILE A 79 1.18 6.76 -5.56
CA ILE A 79 2.16 7.84 -5.40
C ILE A 79 1.54 9.04 -4.67
N ASN A 80 0.33 9.45 -5.04
CA ASN A 80 -0.36 10.56 -4.38
C ASN A 80 -0.60 10.30 -2.88
N LYS A 81 -0.81 9.04 -2.47
CA LYS A 81 -1.02 8.69 -1.05
C LYS A 81 0.27 8.61 -0.24
N VAL A 82 1.39 8.26 -0.89
CA VAL A 82 2.68 8.10 -0.18
C VAL A 82 3.61 9.29 -0.33
N THR A 83 3.27 10.26 -1.17
CA THR A 83 4.04 11.51 -1.30
C THR A 83 4.16 12.20 0.06
N GLY A 84 5.41 12.48 0.47
CA GLY A 84 5.72 13.06 1.78
C GLY A 84 5.92 12.03 2.89
N CYS A 85 5.76 10.72 2.63
CA CYS A 85 6.22 9.69 3.55
C CYS A 85 7.75 9.65 3.60
N ASP A 86 8.30 9.37 4.77
CA ASP A 86 9.74 9.24 4.98
C ASP A 86 10.24 7.83 4.58
N TYR A 87 9.32 6.85 4.56
CA TYR A 87 9.63 5.45 4.25
C TYR A 87 8.39 4.69 3.79
N VAL A 88 8.56 3.75 2.86
CA VAL A 88 7.49 2.88 2.34
C VAL A 88 7.89 1.41 2.42
N GLY A 89 7.05 0.59 3.08
CA GLY A 89 7.08 -0.86 2.98
C GLY A 89 6.13 -1.32 1.88
N LEU A 90 6.64 -2.02 0.88
CA LEU A 90 5.83 -2.60 -0.21
C LEU A 90 5.80 -4.11 -0.04
N GLU A 91 4.60 -4.70 0.07
CA GLU A 91 4.48 -6.16 0.09
C GLU A 91 4.98 -6.74 -1.24
N GLY A 92 5.87 -7.72 -1.13
CA GLY A 92 6.44 -8.41 -2.29
C GLY A 92 5.46 -9.42 -2.91
N TYR A 93 5.86 -9.99 -4.03
CA TYR A 93 5.05 -10.99 -4.73
C TYR A 93 4.86 -12.26 -3.88
N ALA A 94 3.62 -12.78 -3.87
CA ALA A 94 3.37 -14.14 -3.38
C ALA A 94 3.84 -15.14 -4.44
N TYR A 95 4.72 -16.06 -4.06
CA TYR A 95 5.24 -17.12 -4.95
C TYR A 95 4.18 -18.12 -5.45
N GLY A 96 2.93 -17.98 -5.05
CA GLY A 96 1.82 -18.86 -5.46
C GLY A 96 0.95 -18.33 -6.61
N ALA A 97 1.26 -17.15 -7.14
CA ALA A 97 0.56 -16.66 -8.33
C ALA A 97 0.98 -17.47 -9.57
N SER A 98 0.03 -17.97 -10.32
CA SER A 98 0.25 -18.75 -11.53
C SER A 98 -0.44 -18.14 -12.75
N GLY A 99 0.09 -18.42 -13.92
CA GLY A 99 -0.47 -17.96 -15.21
C GLY A 99 -0.09 -16.51 -15.57
N ASN A 100 -0.80 -15.96 -16.56
CA ASN A 100 -0.51 -14.63 -17.12
C ASN A 100 -0.66 -13.48 -16.10
N SER A 101 -1.41 -13.68 -15.03
CA SER A 101 -1.63 -12.65 -14.01
C SER A 101 -0.35 -12.27 -13.25
N ILE A 102 0.65 -13.16 -13.16
CA ILE A 102 1.91 -12.85 -12.49
C ILE A 102 2.70 -11.78 -13.24
N PHE A 103 2.66 -11.81 -14.58
CA PHE A 103 3.34 -10.80 -15.40
C PHE A 103 2.69 -9.43 -15.24
N GLN A 104 1.36 -9.38 -15.26
CA GLN A 104 0.62 -8.12 -15.04
C GLN A 104 0.86 -7.55 -13.64
N ILE A 105 0.93 -8.39 -12.61
CA ILE A 105 1.28 -7.97 -11.25
C ILE A 105 2.71 -7.41 -11.23
N ALA A 106 3.65 -8.09 -11.88
CA ALA A 106 5.05 -7.66 -11.92
C ALA A 106 5.22 -6.32 -12.67
N GLU A 107 4.55 -6.14 -13.80
CA GLU A 107 4.56 -4.90 -14.58
C GLU A 107 3.97 -3.73 -13.78
N ASN A 108 2.81 -3.94 -13.17
CA ASN A 108 2.16 -2.94 -12.33
C ASN A 108 3.04 -2.52 -11.13
N CYS A 109 3.63 -3.48 -10.42
CA CYS A 109 4.58 -3.21 -9.34
C CYS A 109 5.87 -2.55 -9.82
N GLY A 110 6.36 -2.94 -11.00
CA GLY A 110 7.56 -2.34 -11.60
C GLY A 110 7.38 -0.86 -11.85
N LEU A 111 6.23 -0.47 -12.40
CA LEU A 111 5.89 0.94 -12.63
C LEU A 111 5.80 1.74 -11.32
N LEU A 112 5.16 1.17 -10.29
CA LEU A 112 5.09 1.82 -8.98
C LEU A 112 6.49 2.04 -8.38
N LYS A 113 7.35 1.01 -8.40
CA LYS A 113 8.73 1.12 -7.92
C LYS A 113 9.52 2.19 -8.66
N TYR A 114 9.37 2.25 -9.99
CA TYR A 114 10.00 3.27 -10.81
C TYR A 114 9.57 4.68 -10.41
N LYS A 115 8.26 4.93 -10.28
CA LYS A 115 7.74 6.23 -9.85
C LYS A 115 8.20 6.62 -8.44
N MET A 116 8.28 5.67 -7.51
CA MET A 116 8.80 5.92 -6.16
C MET A 116 10.28 6.29 -6.19
N TRP A 117 11.07 5.63 -7.05
CA TRP A 117 12.47 5.95 -7.25
C TRP A 117 12.65 7.36 -7.82
N GLU A 118 11.84 7.78 -8.79
CA GLU A 118 11.87 9.14 -9.35
C GLU A 118 11.65 10.22 -8.28
N ILE A 119 10.70 10.02 -7.38
CA ILE A 119 10.42 10.95 -6.28
C ILE A 119 11.30 10.73 -5.05
N ARG A 120 12.26 9.79 -5.12
CA ARG A 120 13.27 9.49 -4.11
C ARG A 120 12.70 9.09 -2.75
N ILE A 121 11.58 8.39 -2.71
CA ILE A 121 11.06 7.78 -1.49
C ILE A 121 11.81 6.47 -1.22
N PRO A 122 12.39 6.26 -0.01
CA PRO A 122 12.97 4.98 0.37
C PRO A 122 11.90 3.89 0.41
N VAL A 123 12.12 2.80 -0.31
CA VAL A 123 11.21 1.65 -0.40
C VAL A 123 11.90 0.37 0.00
N GLU A 124 11.31 -0.39 0.92
CA GLU A 124 11.68 -1.78 1.20
C GLU A 124 10.59 -2.72 0.66
N VAL A 125 11.01 -3.71 -0.12
CA VAL A 125 10.11 -4.79 -0.53
C VAL A 125 10.11 -5.87 0.55
N ILE A 126 8.97 -6.07 1.19
CA ILE A 126 8.80 -6.96 2.34
C ILE A 126 8.13 -8.26 1.89
N PRO A 127 8.76 -9.43 2.10
CA PRO A 127 8.13 -10.70 1.75
C PRO A 127 6.78 -10.91 2.48
N PRO A 128 5.74 -11.47 1.82
CA PRO A 128 4.44 -11.73 2.44
C PRO A 128 4.53 -12.58 3.72
N THR A 129 5.47 -13.51 3.77
CA THR A 129 5.73 -14.33 4.98
C THR A 129 6.22 -13.51 6.17
N LYS A 130 7.01 -12.45 5.91
CA LYS A 130 7.46 -11.51 6.96
C LYS A 130 6.29 -10.66 7.44
N VAL A 131 5.46 -10.13 6.53
CA VAL A 131 4.24 -9.38 6.87
C VAL A 131 3.33 -10.22 7.77
N LYS A 132 3.05 -11.46 7.38
CA LYS A 132 2.23 -12.38 8.17
C LYS A 132 2.83 -12.68 9.54
N LYS A 133 4.15 -12.89 9.61
CA LYS A 133 4.84 -13.18 10.87
C LYS A 133 4.76 -12.00 11.84
N GLU A 134 4.95 -10.79 11.37
CA GLU A 134 4.81 -9.59 12.20
C GLU A 134 3.39 -9.39 12.71
N ALA A 135 2.37 -9.62 11.85
CA ALA A 135 0.98 -9.43 12.24
C ALA A 135 0.42 -10.53 13.17
N THR A 136 0.89 -11.79 13.02
CA THR A 136 0.24 -12.96 13.67
C THR A 136 1.21 -13.84 14.45
N GLY A 137 2.50 -13.56 14.41
CA GLY A 137 3.55 -14.44 14.92
C GLY A 137 3.88 -15.64 14.02
N LYS A 138 3.13 -15.86 12.92
CA LYS A 138 3.27 -17.04 12.03
C LYS A 138 3.36 -16.63 10.57
N GLY A 139 4.48 -16.91 9.90
CA GLY A 139 4.70 -16.57 8.49
C GLY A 139 3.79 -17.28 7.47
N ASN A 140 3.14 -18.37 7.88
CA ASN A 140 2.16 -19.12 7.08
C ASN A 140 0.71 -18.89 7.50
N ALA A 141 0.43 -17.84 8.25
CA ALA A 141 -0.91 -17.52 8.73
C ALA A 141 -1.92 -17.41 7.58
N SER A 142 -3.13 -17.90 7.81
CA SER A 142 -4.26 -17.71 6.89
C SER A 142 -4.77 -16.26 6.95
N LYS A 143 -5.55 -15.86 5.94
CA LYS A 143 -6.17 -14.51 5.94
C LYS A 143 -7.05 -14.23 7.15
N HIS A 144 -7.73 -15.24 7.68
CA HIS A 144 -8.57 -15.09 8.89
C HIS A 144 -7.76 -14.73 10.13
N LEU A 145 -6.54 -15.25 10.26
CA LEU A 145 -5.65 -14.92 11.37
C LEU A 145 -4.99 -13.54 11.24
N MET A 146 -5.11 -12.89 10.08
CA MET A 146 -4.57 -11.55 9.86
C MET A 146 -5.54 -10.45 10.28
N VAL A 147 -6.79 -10.78 10.62
CA VAL A 147 -7.88 -9.82 10.88
C VAL A 147 -8.20 -9.70 12.37
N ASP A 148 -7.76 -10.66 13.18
CA ASP A 148 -7.93 -10.65 14.65
C ASP A 148 -6.77 -9.90 15.32
#